data_121e5559c64e85166defe78b97df2961
#
_entry.id   121e5559c64e85166defe78b97df2961
#
_cell.length_a   1.000
_cell.length_b   1.000
_cell.length_c   1.000
_cell.angle_alpha   90.00
_cell.angle_beta   90.00
_cell.angle_gamma   90.00
#
_symmetry.space_group_name_H-M   'P 1'
#
loop_
_entity.id
_entity.type
_entity.pdbx_description
1 polymer ?
#
loop_
_entity_poly.entity_id
_entity_poly.type
_entity_poly.pdbx_seq_one_letter_code
_entity_poly.pdbx_strand_id
1 'polypeptide(L)'
;NNRGEWEAKILKISKGLVEFEIIKQLRQKENLRDLWLAFSPIKSNYQNFMIQKATELGVTKFLPIIFERTIVRSINVERLKKIAVEASEQSNRINIPSIEQTQNLESFLNSNLVNLIFTDLNSTNKKIDKSKLTSKPTCIIVGPEGDFSELEREKILTFKGVQTVKINENILR
;
A
#
# COMPACT_ATOMS: atom_id res chain seq x y z
N ASN A 1 14.06 9.81 -5.34
CA ASN A 1 14.10 11.22 -4.96
C ASN A 1 12.68 11.72 -4.69
N ASN A 2 12.34 11.94 -3.42
CA ASN A 2 10.98 12.36 -3.01
C ASN A 2 10.68 13.85 -3.31
N ARG A 3 11.49 14.52 -4.11
CA ARG A 3 11.37 15.95 -4.38
C ARG A 3 10.94 16.31 -5.80
N GLY A 4 10.69 15.34 -6.67
CA GLY A 4 10.28 15.56 -8.06
C GLY A 4 11.22 14.93 -9.08
N GLU A 5 10.95 15.22 -10.36
CA GLU A 5 11.76 14.80 -11.51
C GLU A 5 12.64 15.94 -11.98
N TRP A 6 13.88 15.62 -12.31
CA TRP A 6 14.90 16.58 -12.66
C TRP A 6 15.63 16.17 -13.93
N GLU A 7 15.87 17.10 -14.82
CA GLU A 7 16.79 16.93 -15.94
C GLU A 7 18.22 17.16 -15.45
N ALA A 8 19.10 16.23 -15.81
CA ALA A 8 20.51 16.33 -15.49
C ALA A 8 21.36 15.97 -16.70
N LYS A 9 22.54 16.62 -16.84
CA LYS A 9 23.55 16.33 -17.87
C LYS A 9 24.68 15.54 -17.24
N ILE A 10 25.02 14.41 -17.84
CA ILE A 10 26.17 13.63 -17.42
C ILE A 10 27.45 14.37 -17.87
N LEU A 11 28.33 14.67 -16.93
CA LEU A 11 29.61 15.33 -17.16
C LEU A 11 30.75 14.32 -17.34
N LYS A 12 30.74 13.25 -16.56
CA LYS A 12 31.81 12.23 -16.58
C LYS A 12 31.29 10.88 -16.13
N ILE A 13 31.76 9.83 -16.78
CA ILE A 13 31.54 8.45 -16.39
C ILE A 13 32.90 7.80 -16.17
N SER A 14 33.12 7.23 -15.01
CA SER A 14 34.28 6.42 -14.66
C SER A 14 33.86 5.17 -13.90
N LYS A 15 34.77 4.20 -13.71
CA LYS A 15 34.43 2.92 -13.05
C LYS A 15 33.89 3.17 -11.64
N GLY A 16 32.58 2.96 -11.46
CA GLY A 16 31.89 3.11 -10.16
C GLY A 16 31.47 4.55 -9.79
N LEU A 17 31.70 5.56 -10.66
CA LEU A 17 31.31 6.94 -10.41
C LEU A 17 30.71 7.59 -11.66
N VAL A 18 29.59 8.27 -11.47
CA VAL A 18 28.96 9.14 -12.49
C VAL A 18 28.82 10.54 -11.90
N GLU A 19 29.44 11.51 -12.54
CA GLU A 19 29.30 12.94 -12.22
C GLU A 19 28.24 13.56 -13.13
N PHE A 20 27.33 14.31 -12.57
CA PHE A 20 26.27 14.97 -13.33
C PHE A 20 25.93 16.35 -12.75
N GLU A 21 25.44 17.22 -13.60
CA GLU A 21 24.92 18.54 -13.26
C GLU A 21 23.42 18.56 -13.40
N ILE A 22 22.72 19.06 -12.37
CA ILE A 22 21.26 19.26 -12.42
C ILE A 22 20.98 20.54 -13.21
N ILE A 23 20.16 20.43 -14.26
CA ILE A 23 19.82 21.55 -15.14
C ILE A 23 18.53 22.23 -14.68
N LYS A 24 17.44 21.47 -14.56
CA LYS A 24 16.12 22.03 -14.17
C LYS A 24 15.20 20.96 -13.60
N GLN A 25 14.21 21.40 -12.85
CA GLN A 25 13.12 20.53 -12.41
C GLN A 25 12.07 20.40 -13.51
N LEU A 26 11.72 19.16 -13.88
CA LEU A 26 10.72 18.85 -14.90
C LEU A 26 9.32 18.71 -14.28
N ARG A 27 9.21 18.00 -13.17
CA ARG A 27 7.95 17.82 -12.42
C ARG A 27 8.18 17.99 -10.93
N GLN A 28 7.24 18.65 -10.25
CA GLN A 28 7.21 18.72 -8.80
C GLN A 28 6.48 17.48 -8.25
N LYS A 29 6.72 17.20 -6.96
CA LYS A 29 5.98 16.16 -6.25
C LYS A 29 4.48 16.51 -6.26
N GLU A 30 3.67 15.61 -6.77
CA GLU A 30 2.22 15.75 -6.73
C GLU A 30 1.69 15.51 -5.32
N ASN A 31 0.75 16.32 -4.85
CA ASN A 31 -0.03 16.08 -3.63
C ASN A 31 -1.12 15.05 -3.94
N LEU A 32 -0.73 13.79 -4.06
CA LEU A 32 -1.67 12.70 -4.21
C LEU A 32 -2.42 12.46 -2.88
N ARG A 33 -3.68 12.04 -2.96
CA ARG A 33 -4.37 11.51 -1.77
C ARG A 33 -3.60 10.30 -1.25
N ASP A 34 -3.32 10.29 0.04
CA ASP A 34 -2.67 9.16 0.68
C ASP A 34 -3.60 7.94 0.67
N LEU A 35 -3.32 7.00 -0.24
CA LEU A 35 -3.98 5.71 -0.33
C LEU A 35 -3.05 4.64 0.23
N TRP A 36 -3.48 3.97 1.31
CA TRP A 36 -2.72 2.93 1.98
C TRP A 36 -3.35 1.57 1.76
N LEU A 37 -2.53 0.53 1.71
CA LEU A 37 -2.97 -0.85 1.65
C LEU A 37 -2.43 -1.61 2.85
N ALA A 38 -3.34 -1.98 3.76
CA ALA A 38 -3.10 -2.92 4.85
C ALA A 38 -3.46 -4.32 4.37
N PHE A 39 -2.54 -5.26 4.42
CA PHE A 39 -2.73 -6.57 3.81
C PHE A 39 -2.08 -7.69 4.61
N SER A 40 -2.68 -8.89 4.54
CA SER A 40 -2.02 -10.09 5.01
C SER A 40 -0.91 -10.50 4.05
N PRO A 41 0.31 -10.81 4.54
CA PRO A 41 1.33 -11.42 3.68
C PRO A 41 0.83 -12.73 3.07
N ILE A 42 1.14 -12.89 1.77
CA ILE A 42 0.77 -14.06 0.96
C ILE A 42 2.03 -14.66 0.30
N LYS A 43 1.90 -15.77 -0.42
CA LYS A 43 3.03 -16.39 -1.13
C LYS A 43 3.72 -15.39 -2.06
N SER A 44 5.05 -15.44 -2.11
CA SER A 44 5.91 -14.39 -2.68
C SER A 44 5.55 -13.97 -4.11
N ASN A 45 5.17 -14.90 -4.99
CA ASN A 45 4.82 -14.56 -6.39
C ASN A 45 3.57 -13.67 -6.47
N TYR A 46 2.53 -14.02 -5.74
CA TYR A 46 1.30 -13.24 -5.67
C TYR A 46 1.51 -11.91 -4.95
N GLN A 47 2.33 -11.93 -3.91
CA GLN A 47 2.69 -10.70 -3.16
C GLN A 47 3.46 -9.71 -4.03
N ASN A 48 4.43 -10.18 -4.83
CA ASN A 48 5.15 -9.33 -5.76
C ASN A 48 4.21 -8.67 -6.77
N PHE A 49 3.29 -9.46 -7.36
CA PHE A 49 2.30 -8.98 -8.30
C PHE A 49 1.35 -7.95 -7.65
N MET A 50 0.89 -8.22 -6.41
CA MET A 50 0.06 -7.29 -5.66
C MET A 50 0.77 -5.97 -5.41
N ILE A 51 2.03 -5.98 -4.93
CA ILE A 51 2.83 -4.77 -4.69
C ILE A 51 2.99 -3.98 -5.99
N GLN A 52 3.33 -4.65 -7.08
CA GLN A 52 3.47 -4.03 -8.39
C GLN A 52 2.16 -3.33 -8.80
N LYS A 53 1.05 -4.06 -8.84
CA LYS A 53 -0.23 -3.51 -9.32
C LYS A 53 -0.82 -2.45 -8.39
N ALA A 54 -0.70 -2.62 -7.08
CA ALA A 54 -1.15 -1.61 -6.12
C ALA A 54 -0.30 -0.32 -6.23
N THR A 55 1.00 -0.45 -6.50
CA THR A 55 1.86 0.71 -6.80
C THR A 55 1.38 1.42 -8.07
N GLU A 56 1.18 0.72 -9.18
CA GLU A 56 0.67 1.28 -10.44
C GLU A 56 -0.68 2.00 -10.23
N LEU A 57 -1.56 1.46 -9.36
CA LEU A 57 -2.87 2.02 -9.01
C LEU A 57 -2.83 3.19 -8.02
N GLY A 58 -1.66 3.60 -7.54
CA GLY A 58 -1.54 4.81 -6.74
C GLY A 58 -1.40 4.62 -5.22
N VAL A 59 -1.25 3.39 -4.73
CA VAL A 59 -0.95 3.17 -3.31
C VAL A 59 0.34 3.90 -2.92
N THR A 60 0.31 4.60 -1.78
CA THR A 60 1.42 5.40 -1.26
C THR A 60 2.10 4.76 -0.05
N LYS A 61 1.42 3.82 0.62
CA LYS A 61 1.97 3.09 1.76
C LYS A 61 1.41 1.67 1.83
N PHE A 62 2.29 0.71 2.09
CA PHE A 62 1.98 -0.69 2.33
C PHE A 62 2.20 -1.04 3.80
N LEU A 63 1.20 -1.67 4.41
CA LEU A 63 1.14 -2.04 5.83
C LEU A 63 0.91 -3.55 5.95
N PRO A 64 1.97 -4.36 6.02
CA PRO A 64 1.84 -5.80 6.20
C PRO A 64 1.32 -6.12 7.61
N ILE A 65 0.21 -6.87 7.71
CA ILE A 65 -0.42 -7.21 8.99
C ILE A 65 -0.49 -8.74 9.13
N ILE A 66 -0.02 -9.25 10.25
CA ILE A 66 -0.17 -10.65 10.61
C ILE A 66 -1.51 -10.83 11.33
N PHE A 67 -2.42 -11.53 10.65
CA PHE A 67 -3.69 -11.97 11.20
C PHE A 67 -3.57 -13.40 11.75
N GLU A 68 -4.58 -13.84 12.49
CA GLU A 68 -4.63 -15.17 13.10
C GLU A 68 -4.43 -16.28 12.05
N ARG A 69 -5.11 -16.17 10.90
CA ARG A 69 -5.08 -17.15 9.82
C ARG A 69 -4.04 -16.85 8.75
N THR A 70 -3.10 -15.95 9.02
CA THR A 70 -1.99 -15.66 8.09
C THR A 70 -1.02 -16.83 8.04
N ILE A 71 -0.78 -17.38 6.83
CA ILE A 71 0.14 -18.50 6.60
C ILE A 71 1.58 -17.99 6.51
N VAL A 72 1.82 -16.93 5.74
CA VAL A 72 3.15 -16.34 5.53
C VAL A 72 3.42 -15.30 6.60
N ARG A 73 4.31 -15.59 7.56
CA ARG A 73 4.56 -14.72 8.72
C ARG A 73 5.77 -13.79 8.60
N SER A 74 6.52 -13.90 7.51
CA SER A 74 7.66 -13.03 7.24
C SER A 74 7.69 -12.59 5.79
N ILE A 75 8.15 -11.37 5.56
CA ILE A 75 8.30 -10.79 4.23
C ILE A 75 9.71 -10.21 4.05
N ASN A 76 10.20 -10.23 2.83
CA ASN A 76 11.45 -9.55 2.49
C ASN A 76 11.12 -8.11 2.04
N VAL A 77 11.11 -7.18 2.99
CA VAL A 77 10.77 -5.77 2.76
C VAL A 77 11.69 -5.14 1.70
N GLU A 78 12.98 -5.45 1.71
CA GLU A 78 13.93 -4.89 0.73
C GLU A 78 13.64 -5.34 -0.70
N ARG A 79 13.21 -6.59 -0.88
CA ARG A 79 12.76 -7.09 -2.18
C ARG A 79 11.48 -6.37 -2.63
N LEU A 80 10.51 -6.19 -1.74
CA LEU A 80 9.25 -5.50 -2.05
C LEU A 80 9.48 -4.03 -2.40
N LYS A 81 10.43 -3.36 -1.73
CA LYS A 81 10.84 -1.99 -2.07
C LYS A 81 11.38 -1.89 -3.50
N LYS A 82 12.22 -2.85 -3.93
CA LYS A 82 12.71 -2.89 -5.32
C LYS A 82 11.58 -3.00 -6.32
N ILE A 83 10.61 -3.89 -6.07
CA ILE A 83 9.43 -4.05 -6.92
C ILE A 83 8.61 -2.75 -6.99
N ALA A 84 8.43 -2.07 -5.85
CA ALA A 84 7.71 -0.81 -5.79
C ALA A 84 8.43 0.31 -6.56
N VAL A 85 9.77 0.34 -6.54
CA VAL A 85 10.58 1.27 -7.35
C VAL A 85 10.37 1.00 -8.84
N GLU A 86 10.57 -0.25 -9.28
CA GLU A 86 10.38 -0.66 -10.68
C GLU A 86 8.96 -0.34 -11.17
N ALA A 87 7.93 -0.65 -10.36
CA ALA A 87 6.54 -0.34 -10.69
C ALA A 87 6.28 1.16 -10.78
N SER A 88 6.91 1.97 -9.91
CA SER A 88 6.81 3.43 -9.96
C SER A 88 7.44 3.99 -11.23
N GLU A 89 8.60 3.48 -11.63
CA GLU A 89 9.28 3.86 -12.88
C GLU A 89 8.43 3.51 -14.11
N GLN A 90 7.91 2.28 -14.18
CA GLN A 90 7.09 1.81 -15.30
C GLN A 90 5.74 2.55 -15.42
N SER A 91 5.17 2.98 -14.29
CA SER A 91 3.91 3.74 -14.27
C SER A 91 4.11 5.26 -14.28
N ASN A 92 5.35 5.73 -14.49
CA ASN A 92 5.71 7.14 -14.55
C ASN A 92 5.33 7.93 -13.29
N ARG A 93 5.38 7.29 -12.12
CA ARG A 93 5.14 7.90 -10.82
C ARG A 93 6.40 8.57 -10.29
N ILE A 94 6.26 9.76 -9.73
CA ILE A 94 7.35 10.46 -9.03
C ILE A 94 7.53 9.90 -7.61
N ASN A 95 6.42 9.48 -6.98
CA ASN A 95 6.41 9.02 -5.61
C ASN A 95 6.55 7.49 -5.55
N ILE A 96 7.55 7.02 -4.80
CA ILE A 96 7.72 5.60 -4.47
C ILE A 96 6.95 5.34 -3.16
N PRO A 97 6.08 4.32 -3.10
CA PRO A 97 5.36 3.99 -1.88
C PRO A 97 6.32 3.49 -0.78
N SER A 98 5.99 3.81 0.47
CA SER A 98 6.68 3.22 1.62
C SER A 98 6.14 1.82 1.91
N ILE A 99 7.01 0.93 2.41
CA ILE A 99 6.63 -0.40 2.88
C ILE A 99 7.09 -0.51 4.32
N GLU A 100 6.13 -0.63 5.23
CA GLU A 100 6.38 -0.72 6.67
C GLU A 100 6.80 -2.14 7.08
N GLN A 101 7.34 -2.25 8.28
CA GLN A 101 7.60 -3.54 8.90
C GLN A 101 6.27 -4.24 9.23
N THR A 102 6.32 -5.57 9.30
CA THR A 102 5.18 -6.38 9.66
C THR A 102 4.71 -6.06 11.09
N GLN A 103 3.41 -5.91 11.29
CA GLN A 103 2.80 -5.64 12.58
C GLN A 103 1.55 -6.51 12.81
N ASN A 104 1.03 -6.56 14.04
CA ASN A 104 -0.24 -7.20 14.32
C ASN A 104 -1.42 -6.24 14.13
N LEU A 105 -2.64 -6.78 14.06
CA LEU A 105 -3.86 -6.00 13.85
C LEU A 105 -4.08 -4.94 14.93
N GLU A 106 -3.82 -5.28 16.20
CA GLU A 106 -4.05 -4.38 17.32
C GLU A 106 -3.12 -3.16 17.27
N SER A 107 -1.84 -3.38 16.99
CA SER A 107 -0.88 -2.29 16.77
C SER A 107 -1.30 -1.39 15.60
N PHE A 108 -1.80 -1.98 14.50
CA PHE A 108 -2.30 -1.23 13.37
C PHE A 108 -3.51 -0.36 13.74
N LEU A 109 -4.52 -0.91 14.39
CA LEU A 109 -5.74 -0.19 14.75
C LEU A 109 -5.47 0.93 15.76
N ASN A 110 -4.55 0.73 16.71
CA ASN A 110 -4.22 1.72 17.74
C ASN A 110 -3.31 2.86 17.23
N SER A 111 -2.47 2.59 16.22
CA SER A 111 -1.43 3.53 15.78
C SER A 111 -1.84 4.39 14.59
N ASN A 112 -2.92 4.05 13.88
CA ASN A 112 -3.25 4.67 12.61
C ASN A 112 -4.56 5.45 12.64
N LEU A 113 -4.47 6.74 12.35
CA LEU A 113 -5.62 7.64 12.17
C LEU A 113 -5.95 7.73 10.67
N VAL A 114 -6.79 6.81 10.18
CA VAL A 114 -7.12 6.68 8.76
C VAL A 114 -8.64 6.66 8.53
N ASN A 115 -9.07 6.88 7.31
CA ASN A 115 -10.38 6.44 6.83
C ASN A 115 -10.25 4.95 6.49
N LEU A 116 -10.75 4.07 7.35
CA LEU A 116 -10.58 2.63 7.18
C LEU A 116 -11.69 2.07 6.29
N ILE A 117 -11.28 1.40 5.22
CA ILE A 117 -12.16 0.65 4.32
C ILE A 117 -11.89 -0.84 4.54
N PHE A 118 -12.85 -1.52 5.12
CA PHE A 118 -12.75 -2.94 5.42
C PHE A 118 -13.38 -3.77 4.31
N THR A 119 -12.59 -4.61 3.65
CA THR A 119 -13.07 -5.56 2.64
C THR A 119 -13.68 -6.78 3.33
N ASP A 120 -14.97 -6.72 3.60
CA ASP A 120 -15.70 -7.73 4.36
C ASP A 120 -16.62 -8.52 3.44
N LEU A 121 -16.46 -9.85 3.37
CA LEU A 121 -17.32 -10.75 2.59
C LEU A 121 -18.77 -10.73 3.06
N ASN A 122 -19.01 -10.43 4.33
CA ASN A 122 -20.34 -10.36 4.92
C ASN A 122 -21.00 -8.98 4.74
N SER A 123 -20.30 -8.01 4.15
CA SER A 123 -20.88 -6.69 3.88
C SER A 123 -21.93 -6.76 2.77
N THR A 124 -22.99 -6.00 2.95
CA THR A 124 -23.99 -5.75 1.89
C THR A 124 -23.65 -4.54 1.02
N ASN A 125 -22.72 -3.71 1.47
CA ASN A 125 -22.31 -2.50 0.76
C ASN A 125 -21.36 -2.85 -0.40
N LYS A 126 -21.73 -2.41 -1.60
CA LYS A 126 -20.90 -2.57 -2.82
C LYS A 126 -20.13 -1.30 -3.19
N LYS A 127 -20.32 -0.21 -2.45
CA LYS A 127 -19.69 1.09 -2.73
C LYS A 127 -19.22 1.76 -1.44
N ILE A 128 -18.14 2.52 -1.56
CA ILE A 128 -17.62 3.38 -0.50
C ILE A 128 -18.40 4.70 -0.53
N ASP A 129 -18.86 5.15 0.62
CA ASP A 129 -19.48 6.47 0.78
C ASP A 129 -18.37 7.53 0.88
N LYS A 130 -18.14 8.23 -0.23
CA LYS A 130 -17.12 9.28 -0.32
C LYS A 130 -17.37 10.47 0.60
N SER A 131 -18.64 10.73 0.98
CA SER A 131 -18.98 11.85 1.87
C SER A 131 -18.47 11.65 3.31
N LYS A 132 -18.24 10.41 3.71
CA LYS A 132 -17.69 10.04 5.03
C LYS A 132 -16.17 10.07 5.10
N LEU A 133 -15.47 10.25 3.96
CA LEU A 133 -14.02 10.35 3.94
C LEU A 133 -13.59 11.73 4.42
N THR A 134 -12.67 11.73 5.36
CA THR A 134 -12.04 12.96 5.89
C THR A 134 -10.74 13.28 5.14
N SER A 135 -10.02 14.32 5.56
CA SER A 135 -8.68 14.65 5.05
C SER A 135 -7.59 13.64 5.42
N LYS A 136 -7.90 12.66 6.27
CA LYS A 136 -6.97 11.59 6.66
C LYS A 136 -6.66 10.67 5.48
N PRO A 137 -5.52 9.93 5.52
CA PRO A 137 -5.24 8.87 4.57
C PRO A 137 -6.39 7.87 4.50
N THR A 138 -6.65 7.33 3.31
CA THR A 138 -7.62 6.22 3.14
C THR A 138 -6.85 4.91 3.13
N CYS A 139 -7.17 4.01 4.04
CA CYS A 139 -6.54 2.70 4.16
C CYS A 139 -7.55 1.60 3.84
N ILE A 140 -7.21 0.78 2.84
CA ILE A 140 -7.97 -0.43 2.52
C ILE A 140 -7.32 -1.59 3.28
N ILE A 141 -8.10 -2.36 4.02
CA ILE A 141 -7.62 -3.56 4.73
C ILE A 141 -8.15 -4.81 4.04
N VAL A 142 -7.22 -5.72 3.70
CA VAL A 142 -7.47 -7.00 3.02
C VAL A 142 -6.91 -8.14 3.86
N GLY A 143 -7.73 -9.14 4.14
CA GLY A 143 -7.39 -10.29 4.99
C GLY A 143 -6.54 -11.36 4.29
N PRO A 144 -6.20 -12.43 5.02
CA PRO A 144 -5.53 -13.61 4.50
C PRO A 144 -6.46 -14.47 3.65
N GLU A 145 -5.88 -15.49 2.98
CA GLU A 145 -6.65 -16.46 2.17
C GLU A 145 -7.69 -17.24 2.99
N GLY A 146 -7.45 -17.41 4.30
CA GLY A 146 -8.36 -18.07 5.25
C GLY A 146 -9.40 -17.15 5.88
N ASP A 147 -9.53 -15.91 5.36
CA ASP A 147 -10.39 -14.85 5.91
C ASP A 147 -9.97 -14.40 7.32
N PHE A 148 -10.61 -13.36 7.83
CA PHE A 148 -10.44 -12.88 9.21
C PHE A 148 -11.07 -13.85 10.21
N SER A 149 -10.54 -13.96 11.43
CA SER A 149 -11.28 -14.58 12.53
C SER A 149 -12.43 -13.67 12.98
N GLU A 150 -13.43 -14.24 13.65
CA GLU A 150 -14.57 -13.46 14.16
C GLU A 150 -14.10 -12.34 15.10
N LEU A 151 -13.13 -12.63 15.97
CA LEU A 151 -12.56 -11.64 16.91
C LEU A 151 -11.84 -10.50 16.16
N GLU A 152 -11.11 -10.80 15.10
CA GLU A 152 -10.45 -9.79 14.29
C GLU A 152 -11.48 -8.93 13.54
N ARG A 153 -12.49 -9.57 12.98
CA ARG A 153 -13.60 -8.90 12.30
C ARG A 153 -14.32 -7.94 13.24
N GLU A 154 -14.66 -8.38 14.45
CA GLU A 154 -15.29 -7.54 15.48
C GLU A 154 -14.39 -6.35 15.83
N LYS A 155 -13.10 -6.57 16.09
CA LYS A 155 -12.13 -5.50 16.36
C LYS A 155 -12.07 -4.46 15.24
N ILE A 156 -12.06 -4.89 13.97
CA ILE A 156 -12.04 -3.97 12.82
C ILE A 156 -13.34 -3.17 12.77
N LEU A 157 -14.48 -3.80 13.02
CA LEU A 157 -15.80 -3.15 13.00
C LEU A 157 -15.96 -2.10 14.11
N THR A 158 -15.24 -2.20 15.24
CA THR A 158 -15.24 -1.17 16.29
C THR A 158 -14.39 0.04 15.95
N PHE A 159 -13.59 0.00 14.86
CA PHE A 159 -12.76 1.13 14.46
C PHE A 159 -13.63 2.33 14.06
N LYS A 160 -13.36 3.49 14.67
CA LYS A 160 -14.18 4.69 14.46
C LYS A 160 -14.21 5.14 13.01
N GLY A 161 -15.39 5.14 12.41
CA GLY A 161 -15.60 5.58 11.03
C GLY A 161 -15.23 4.54 9.98
N VAL A 162 -15.08 3.27 10.36
CA VAL A 162 -14.86 2.17 9.40
C VAL A 162 -16.03 2.09 8.41
N GLN A 163 -15.71 1.85 7.16
CA GLN A 163 -16.69 1.51 6.14
C GLN A 163 -16.41 0.09 5.65
N THR A 164 -17.43 -0.76 5.68
CA THR A 164 -17.33 -2.11 5.12
C THR A 164 -17.73 -2.10 3.66
N VAL A 165 -17.03 -2.88 2.84
CA VAL A 165 -17.36 -3.04 1.42
C VAL A 165 -17.14 -4.48 0.97
N LYS A 166 -18.08 -5.02 0.20
CA LYS A 166 -17.93 -6.28 -0.52
C LYS A 166 -17.48 -6.00 -1.94
N ILE A 167 -16.24 -6.37 -2.26
CA ILE A 167 -15.63 -6.06 -3.56
C ILE A 167 -16.27 -6.89 -4.67
N ASN A 168 -16.51 -8.18 -4.44
CA ASN A 168 -17.04 -9.10 -5.42
C ASN A 168 -17.91 -10.19 -4.76
N GLU A 169 -18.82 -10.76 -5.51
CA GLU A 169 -19.57 -11.97 -5.12
C GLU A 169 -18.69 -13.23 -5.21
N ASN A 170 -17.72 -13.23 -6.11
CA ASN A 170 -16.80 -14.35 -6.31
C ASN A 170 -15.59 -14.21 -5.39
N ILE A 171 -15.27 -15.28 -4.67
CA ILE A 171 -14.02 -15.43 -3.95
C ILE A 171 -12.98 -15.91 -4.96
N LEU A 172 -12.00 -15.05 -5.26
CA LEU A 172 -10.84 -15.45 -6.06
C LEU A 172 -9.90 -16.25 -5.15
N ARG A 173 -9.67 -17.51 -5.50
CA ARG A 173 -8.71 -18.40 -4.81
C ARG A 173 -7.39 -18.43 -5.54
#